data_2f77a8b6ff90ae1ae5aaa58cbb34e3fb
#
_entry.id   2f77a8b6ff90ae1ae5aaa58cbb34e3fb
#
_cell.length_a   1.000
_cell.length_b   1.000
_cell.length_c   1.000
_cell.angle_alpha   90.00
_cell.angle_beta   90.00
_cell.angle_gamma   90.00
#
_symmetry.space_group_name_H-M   'P 1'
#
loop_
_entity.id
_entity.type
_entity.pdbx_description
1 polymer ?
#
loop_
_entity_poly.entity_id
_entity_poly.type
_entity_poly.pdbx_seq_one_letter_code
_entity_poly.pdbx_strand_id
1 'polypeptide(L)'
;KVATPHPFPEKLAVEFLTGLDEVLCLEELDPVIERELTYLCGKYHLPVKIRGKLSGDTACAGENTRDSVTSYINTFLGLSDRKDVGLPVAPELPVRPPVLCAGCPHRASFYAVKKAMKGKKTIFCGDIGCYTLGNAMPLDMVDTCLCMGAGLNIAQGVEKVEPDTTCFAFVGDS
;
A
#
# COMPACT_ATOMS: atom_id res chain seq x y z
N LYS A 1 15.65 -14.45 -6.35
CA LYS A 1 14.43 -13.71 -6.68
C LYS A 1 13.28 -14.69 -6.88
N VAL A 2 12.17 -14.48 -6.16
CA VAL A 2 10.92 -15.24 -6.35
C VAL A 2 10.07 -14.47 -7.37
N ALA A 3 9.75 -15.10 -8.48
CA ALA A 3 8.95 -14.50 -9.56
C ALA A 3 7.45 -14.83 -9.42
N THR A 4 7.12 -15.95 -8.78
CA THR A 4 5.75 -16.39 -8.56
C THR A 4 5.56 -16.65 -7.07
N PRO A 5 5.04 -15.67 -6.30
CA PRO A 5 4.85 -15.85 -4.86
C PRO A 5 3.66 -16.73 -4.50
N HIS A 6 2.73 -16.95 -5.43
CA HIS A 6 1.58 -17.83 -5.22
C HIS A 6 1.16 -18.58 -6.52
N PRO A 7 0.98 -19.92 -6.50
CA PRO A 7 1.39 -20.80 -5.41
C PRO A 7 2.91 -20.76 -5.20
N PHE A 8 3.34 -20.84 -3.94
CA PHE A 8 4.75 -20.71 -3.62
C PHE A 8 5.57 -21.90 -4.17
N PRO A 9 6.75 -21.67 -4.78
CA PRO A 9 7.55 -22.74 -5.40
C PRO A 9 8.31 -23.54 -4.34
N GLU A 10 7.60 -24.35 -3.57
CA GLU A 10 8.09 -25.09 -2.40
C GLU A 10 9.36 -25.91 -2.68
N LYS A 11 9.35 -26.70 -3.77
CA LYS A 11 10.51 -27.56 -4.11
C LYS A 11 11.79 -26.74 -4.33
N LEU A 12 11.65 -25.67 -5.11
CA LEU A 12 12.77 -24.78 -5.41
C LEU A 12 13.27 -24.06 -4.15
N ALA A 13 12.35 -23.65 -3.28
CA ALA A 13 12.69 -23.00 -2.02
C ALA A 13 13.43 -23.94 -1.07
N VAL A 14 13.00 -25.19 -0.94
CA VAL A 14 13.69 -26.21 -0.13
C VAL A 14 15.08 -26.50 -0.68
N GLU A 15 15.21 -26.66 -1.99
CA GLU A 15 16.51 -26.82 -2.66
C GLU A 15 17.44 -25.62 -2.37
N PHE A 16 16.92 -24.40 -2.50
CA PHE A 16 17.67 -23.18 -2.21
C PHE A 16 18.12 -23.09 -0.73
N LEU A 17 17.26 -23.46 0.20
CA LEU A 17 17.55 -23.39 1.64
C LEU A 17 18.57 -24.45 2.09
N THR A 18 18.68 -25.55 1.35
CA THR A 18 19.55 -26.66 1.74
C THR A 18 21.02 -26.25 1.76
N GLY A 19 21.65 -26.38 2.92
CA GLY A 19 23.07 -26.05 3.11
C GLY A 19 23.36 -24.57 3.40
N LEU A 20 22.31 -23.76 3.61
CA LEU A 20 22.47 -22.38 4.09
C LEU A 20 22.30 -22.34 5.62
N ASP A 21 22.99 -21.40 6.25
CA ASP A 21 22.85 -21.10 7.69
C ASP A 21 21.81 -20.02 7.92
N GLU A 22 21.85 -18.96 7.12
CA GLU A 22 20.93 -17.81 7.24
C GLU A 22 20.48 -17.32 5.86
N VAL A 23 19.28 -16.73 5.81
CA VAL A 23 18.72 -16.07 4.63
C VAL A 23 18.10 -14.75 5.03
N LEU A 24 18.41 -13.68 4.30
CA LEU A 24 17.77 -12.37 4.42
C LEU A 24 16.66 -12.22 3.37
N CYS A 25 15.43 -11.98 3.83
CA CYS A 25 14.28 -11.67 2.99
C CYS A 25 14.12 -10.15 2.84
N LEU A 26 14.12 -9.69 1.59
CA LEU A 26 13.87 -8.29 1.24
C LEU A 26 12.56 -8.20 0.47
N GLU A 27 11.53 -7.68 1.12
CA GLU A 27 10.16 -7.60 0.60
C GLU A 27 9.56 -6.22 0.90
N GLU A 28 8.68 -5.78 0.01
CA GLU A 28 7.81 -4.63 0.26
C GLU A 28 6.56 -5.06 1.06
N LEU A 29 6.11 -4.23 1.99
CA LEU A 29 4.90 -4.41 2.80
C LEU A 29 4.86 -5.76 3.55
N ASP A 30 3.99 -6.69 3.14
CA ASP A 30 3.76 -7.96 3.84
C ASP A 30 4.92 -8.95 3.69
N PRO A 31 5.30 -9.66 4.76
CA PRO A 31 6.36 -10.66 4.76
C PRO A 31 5.87 -12.00 4.18
N VAL A 32 5.49 -12.01 2.90
CA VAL A 32 4.94 -13.20 2.23
C VAL A 32 6.00 -14.28 2.06
N ILE A 33 7.14 -13.93 1.48
CA ILE A 33 8.23 -14.88 1.23
C ILE A 33 8.86 -15.33 2.54
N GLU A 34 9.06 -14.42 3.48
CA GLU A 34 9.63 -14.75 4.80
C GLU A 34 8.78 -15.75 5.56
N ARG A 35 7.45 -15.59 5.54
CA ARG A 35 6.50 -16.54 6.16
C ARG A 35 6.57 -17.91 5.50
N GLU A 36 6.58 -17.96 4.18
CA GLU A 36 6.67 -19.20 3.43
C GLU A 36 8.00 -19.94 3.70
N LEU A 37 9.12 -19.22 3.65
CA LEU A 37 10.42 -19.84 3.96
C LEU A 37 10.50 -20.33 5.42
N THR A 38 9.97 -19.57 6.37
CA THR A 38 9.91 -19.96 7.78
C THR A 38 9.04 -21.22 7.95
N TYR A 39 7.88 -21.26 7.28
CA TYR A 39 7.02 -22.44 7.26
C TYR A 39 7.76 -23.69 6.72
N LEU A 40 8.46 -23.53 5.59
CA LEU A 40 9.22 -24.62 4.98
C LEU A 40 10.39 -25.09 5.85
N CYS A 41 11.08 -24.19 6.53
CA CYS A 41 12.10 -24.57 7.50
C CYS A 41 11.51 -25.44 8.61
N GLY A 42 10.36 -25.10 9.14
CA GLY A 42 9.64 -25.91 10.12
C GLY A 42 9.19 -27.27 9.55
N LYS A 43 8.54 -27.25 8.38
CA LYS A 43 7.98 -28.44 7.71
C LYS A 43 9.05 -29.48 7.37
N TYR A 44 10.21 -29.03 6.90
CA TYR A 44 11.29 -29.91 6.44
C TYR A 44 12.46 -30.04 7.42
N HIS A 45 12.31 -29.47 8.63
CA HIS A 45 13.34 -29.48 9.67
C HIS A 45 14.69 -28.92 9.19
N LEU A 46 14.64 -27.86 8.38
CA LEU A 46 15.84 -27.19 7.89
C LEU A 46 16.38 -26.23 8.96
N PRO A 47 17.67 -26.32 9.37
CA PRO A 47 18.25 -25.51 10.42
C PRO A 47 18.68 -24.12 9.88
N VAL A 48 17.86 -23.50 9.06
CA VAL A 48 18.15 -22.21 8.42
C VAL A 48 17.44 -21.09 9.16
N LYS A 49 18.17 -20.05 9.52
CA LYS A 49 17.61 -18.87 10.16
C LYS A 49 17.10 -17.92 9.09
N ILE A 50 15.80 -17.68 9.09
CA ILE A 50 15.17 -16.70 8.18
C ILE A 50 15.14 -15.34 8.88
N ARG A 51 15.65 -14.31 8.20
CA ARG A 51 15.72 -12.93 8.67
C ARG A 51 14.97 -12.01 7.71
N GLY A 52 14.28 -11.03 8.25
CA GLY A 52 13.50 -10.08 7.45
C GLY A 52 12.66 -9.16 8.33
N LYS A 53 11.40 -8.99 8.00
CA LYS A 53 10.46 -8.14 8.74
C LYS A 53 10.04 -8.75 10.08
N LEU A 54 9.79 -10.06 10.10
CA LEU A 54 9.34 -10.77 11.31
C LEU A 54 10.42 -10.85 12.37
N SER A 55 11.69 -10.91 11.96
CA SER A 55 12.83 -10.86 12.88
C SER A 55 13.27 -9.42 13.23
N GLY A 56 12.70 -8.41 12.59
CA GLY A 56 13.07 -7.01 12.79
C GLY A 56 14.35 -6.56 12.05
N ASP A 57 14.87 -7.40 11.15
CA ASP A 57 16.08 -7.08 10.37
C ASP A 57 15.79 -6.13 9.21
N THR A 58 14.54 -6.02 8.77
CA THR A 58 14.10 -5.09 7.74
C THR A 58 12.84 -4.34 8.18
N ALA A 59 12.62 -3.13 7.65
CA ALA A 59 11.47 -2.31 8.02
C ALA A 59 10.14 -2.95 7.59
N CYS A 60 9.12 -2.87 8.45
CA CYS A 60 7.78 -3.40 8.18
C CYS A 60 6.95 -2.49 7.25
N ALA A 61 7.33 -1.22 7.11
CA ALA A 61 6.62 -0.23 6.32
C ALA A 61 7.61 0.71 5.62
N GLY A 62 7.12 1.40 4.59
CA GLY A 62 7.91 2.30 3.78
C GLY A 62 8.50 1.61 2.55
N GLU A 63 9.07 2.42 1.67
CA GLU A 63 9.68 1.98 0.42
C GLU A 63 11.08 1.40 0.67
N ASN A 64 11.39 0.29 0.01
CA ASN A 64 12.74 -0.27 -0.05
C ASN A 64 13.59 0.52 -1.06
N THR A 65 14.21 1.59 -0.60
CA THR A 65 15.15 2.35 -1.41
C THR A 65 16.48 1.61 -1.58
N ARG A 66 17.28 2.04 -2.55
CA ARG A 66 18.65 1.54 -2.72
C ARG A 66 19.45 1.61 -1.43
N ASP A 67 19.32 2.71 -0.69
CA ASP A 67 20.12 2.95 0.51
C ASP A 67 19.65 2.07 1.68
N SER A 68 18.32 1.92 1.89
CA SER A 68 17.79 1.01 2.90
C SER A 68 18.17 -0.44 2.62
N VAL A 69 18.05 -0.90 1.37
CA VAL A 69 18.43 -2.27 0.97
C VAL A 69 19.94 -2.49 1.17
N THR A 70 20.77 -1.51 0.82
CA THR A 70 22.23 -1.59 1.06
C THR A 70 22.54 -1.71 2.55
N SER A 71 21.87 -0.94 3.40
CA SER A 71 22.05 -1.01 4.86
C SER A 71 21.65 -2.38 5.41
N TYR A 72 20.49 -2.92 4.98
CA TYR A 72 20.07 -4.26 5.40
C TYR A 72 21.07 -5.34 5.02
N ILE A 73 21.59 -5.29 3.79
CA ILE A 73 22.59 -6.25 3.31
C ILE A 73 23.91 -6.09 4.09
N ASN A 74 24.38 -4.87 4.31
CA ASN A 74 25.60 -4.62 5.07
C ASN A 74 25.46 -5.15 6.50
N THR A 75 24.35 -4.87 7.17
CA THR A 75 24.05 -5.40 8.51
C THR A 75 24.04 -6.92 8.53
N PHE A 76 23.38 -7.54 7.54
CA PHE A 76 23.32 -9.00 7.42
C PHE A 76 24.70 -9.64 7.23
N LEU A 77 25.57 -9.00 6.45
CA LEU A 77 26.93 -9.47 6.18
C LEU A 77 27.96 -9.05 7.24
N GLY A 78 27.54 -8.30 8.28
CA GLY A 78 28.46 -7.78 9.30
C GLY A 78 29.42 -6.73 8.74
N LEU A 79 29.06 -6.07 7.64
CA LEU A 79 29.84 -4.99 7.03
C LEU A 79 29.44 -3.65 7.65
N SER A 80 30.40 -2.75 7.80
CA SER A 80 30.08 -1.37 8.18
C SER A 80 29.38 -0.66 7.03
N ASP A 81 28.31 0.09 7.35
CA ASP A 81 27.68 0.98 6.38
C ASP A 81 28.74 1.94 5.81
N ARG A 82 28.73 2.12 4.49
CA ARG A 82 29.52 3.18 3.88
C ARG A 82 29.09 4.49 4.51
N LYS A 83 30.04 5.24 5.07
CA LYS A 83 29.78 6.61 5.48
C LYS A 83 29.15 7.33 4.31
N ASP A 84 27.95 7.83 4.55
CA ASP A 84 27.22 8.65 3.59
C ASP A 84 28.20 9.72 3.06
N VAL A 85 28.59 9.59 1.82
CA VAL A 85 29.32 10.66 1.14
C VAL A 85 28.26 11.72 0.94
N GLY A 86 28.20 12.69 1.88
CA GLY A 86 27.14 13.67 2.00
C GLY A 86 26.66 14.15 0.65
N LEU A 87 25.56 13.58 0.19
CA LEU A 87 24.84 14.11 -0.97
C LEU A 87 24.39 15.53 -0.59
N PRO A 88 24.51 16.50 -1.49
CA PRO A 88 24.01 17.83 -1.22
C PRO A 88 22.54 17.73 -0.80
N VAL A 89 22.21 18.40 0.30
CA VAL A 89 20.84 18.47 0.80
C VAL A 89 19.95 18.99 -0.34
N ALA A 90 18.98 18.19 -0.75
CA ALA A 90 18.05 18.60 -1.79
C ALA A 90 17.33 19.89 -1.36
N PRO A 91 17.18 20.89 -2.25
CA PRO A 91 16.44 22.09 -1.92
C PRO A 91 14.99 21.73 -1.57
N GLU A 92 14.39 22.49 -0.66
CA GLU A 92 12.97 22.36 -0.36
C GLU A 92 12.15 22.61 -1.65
N LEU A 93 11.41 21.57 -2.07
CA LEU A 93 10.54 21.66 -3.25
C LEU A 93 9.11 22.00 -2.82
N PRO A 94 8.39 22.82 -3.59
CA PRO A 94 7.00 23.09 -3.29
C PRO A 94 6.17 21.81 -3.36
N VAL A 95 5.28 21.63 -2.39
CA VAL A 95 4.32 20.51 -2.38
C VAL A 95 3.42 20.62 -3.60
N ARG A 96 3.31 19.54 -4.37
CA ARG A 96 2.43 19.42 -5.53
C ARG A 96 1.45 18.27 -5.32
N PRO A 97 0.38 18.49 -4.54
CA PRO A 97 -0.61 17.42 -4.33
C PRO A 97 -1.29 17.09 -5.66
N PRO A 98 -1.75 15.86 -5.84
CA PRO A 98 -2.56 15.48 -6.98
C PRO A 98 -3.87 16.29 -6.97
N VAL A 99 -4.27 16.81 -8.14
CA VAL A 99 -5.49 17.59 -8.30
C VAL A 99 -6.24 17.16 -9.56
N LEU A 100 -7.55 17.35 -9.57
CA LEU A 100 -8.34 17.16 -10.78
C LEU A 100 -7.88 18.14 -11.89
N CYS A 101 -7.80 17.65 -13.12
CA CYS A 101 -7.37 18.44 -14.28
C CYS A 101 -8.27 19.65 -14.51
N ALA A 102 -7.75 20.65 -15.22
CA ALA A 102 -8.57 21.77 -15.70
C ALA A 102 -9.61 21.24 -16.71
N GLY A 103 -10.88 21.66 -16.58
CA GLY A 103 -11.97 21.18 -17.44
C GLY A 103 -12.37 19.70 -17.23
N CYS A 104 -11.91 19.06 -16.14
CA CYS A 104 -12.21 17.67 -15.87
C CYS A 104 -13.71 17.41 -15.67
N PRO A 105 -14.31 16.39 -16.35
CA PRO A 105 -15.73 16.04 -16.18
C PRO A 105 -16.09 15.66 -14.74
N HIS A 106 -15.17 15.06 -13.99
CA HIS A 106 -15.40 14.73 -12.57
C HIS A 106 -15.75 15.94 -11.72
N ARG A 107 -15.18 17.12 -12.04
CA ARG A 107 -15.54 18.38 -11.36
C ARG A 107 -17.01 18.73 -11.57
N ALA A 108 -17.52 18.51 -12.78
CA ALA A 108 -18.93 18.77 -13.11
C ALA A 108 -19.86 17.84 -12.35
N SER A 109 -19.51 16.53 -12.28
CA SER A 109 -20.27 15.53 -11.53
C SER A 109 -20.35 15.89 -10.04
N PHE A 110 -19.23 16.18 -9.40
CA PHE A 110 -19.21 16.61 -8.00
C PHE A 110 -20.00 17.88 -7.77
N TYR A 111 -19.83 18.89 -8.64
CA TYR A 111 -20.52 20.15 -8.50
C TYR A 111 -22.04 20.00 -8.64
N ALA A 112 -22.50 19.19 -9.60
CA ALA A 112 -23.93 18.93 -9.81
C ALA A 112 -24.55 18.25 -8.59
N VAL A 113 -23.92 17.21 -8.06
CA VAL A 113 -24.39 16.49 -6.86
C VAL A 113 -24.35 17.41 -5.64
N LYS A 114 -23.26 18.17 -5.44
CA LYS A 114 -23.16 19.12 -4.33
C LYS A 114 -24.29 20.15 -4.34
N LYS A 115 -24.65 20.67 -5.52
CA LYS A 115 -25.79 21.58 -5.66
C LYS A 115 -27.12 20.91 -5.37
N ALA A 116 -27.36 19.73 -5.93
CA ALA A 116 -28.62 19.01 -5.77
C ALA A 116 -28.87 18.57 -4.31
N MET A 117 -27.79 18.31 -3.56
CA MET A 117 -27.84 17.82 -2.19
C MET A 117 -27.69 18.92 -1.12
N LYS A 118 -27.61 20.18 -1.53
CA LYS A 118 -27.47 21.30 -0.58
C LYS A 118 -28.57 21.28 0.48
N GLY A 119 -28.18 21.23 1.76
CA GLY A 119 -29.11 21.24 2.91
C GLY A 119 -29.76 19.91 3.22
N LYS A 120 -29.38 18.82 2.54
CA LYS A 120 -29.81 17.45 2.85
C LYS A 120 -28.73 16.73 3.66
N LYS A 121 -29.14 15.75 4.47
CA LYS A 121 -28.23 14.83 5.13
C LYS A 121 -27.69 13.85 4.09
N THR A 122 -26.41 13.91 3.80
CA THR A 122 -25.80 13.12 2.73
C THR A 122 -24.48 12.51 3.18
N ILE A 123 -24.11 11.40 2.57
CA ILE A 123 -22.77 10.83 2.65
C ILE A 123 -22.27 10.51 1.23
N PHE A 124 -21.01 10.81 0.96
CA PHE A 124 -20.39 10.63 -0.34
C PHE A 124 -19.30 9.57 -0.25
N CYS A 125 -19.55 8.40 -0.81
CA CYS A 125 -18.62 7.29 -0.86
C CYS A 125 -17.81 7.38 -2.16
N GLY A 126 -16.52 7.65 -2.03
CA GLY A 126 -15.62 7.78 -3.16
C GLY A 126 -14.99 6.46 -3.59
N ASP A 127 -14.31 6.52 -4.69
CA ASP A 127 -13.54 5.41 -5.26
C ASP A 127 -12.09 5.83 -5.46
N ILE A 128 -11.17 4.87 -5.48
CA ILE A 128 -9.75 5.14 -5.73
C ILE A 128 -9.56 5.55 -7.18
N GLY A 129 -8.95 6.72 -7.37
CA GLY A 129 -8.71 7.34 -8.67
C GLY A 129 -9.05 8.81 -8.67
N CYS A 130 -9.52 9.33 -9.79
CA CYS A 130 -9.92 10.74 -9.88
C CYS A 130 -11.10 11.09 -8.95
N TYR A 131 -11.94 10.13 -8.62
CA TYR A 131 -13.01 10.34 -7.65
C TYR A 131 -12.51 10.54 -6.22
N THR A 132 -11.35 10.01 -5.83
CA THR A 132 -10.72 10.35 -4.54
C THR A 132 -10.38 11.83 -4.45
N LEU A 133 -9.98 12.45 -5.57
CA LEU A 133 -9.57 13.86 -5.62
C LEU A 133 -10.72 14.84 -5.39
N GLY A 134 -11.95 14.36 -5.33
CA GLY A 134 -13.12 15.14 -4.94
C GLY A 134 -13.16 15.50 -3.45
N ASN A 135 -12.31 14.90 -2.62
CA ASN A 135 -12.21 15.24 -1.19
C ASN A 135 -11.65 16.65 -0.95
N ALA A 136 -10.87 17.17 -1.89
CA ALA A 136 -10.22 18.48 -1.72
C ALA A 136 -11.21 19.64 -1.91
N MET A 137 -10.99 20.69 -1.14
CA MET A 137 -11.71 21.95 -1.31
C MET A 137 -11.50 22.52 -2.74
N PRO A 138 -12.49 23.19 -3.35
CA PRO A 138 -13.80 23.56 -2.80
C PRO A 138 -14.88 22.47 -2.98
N LEU A 139 -14.55 21.30 -3.51
CA LEU A 139 -15.52 20.25 -3.79
C LEU A 139 -16.02 19.61 -2.50
N ASP A 140 -15.13 19.03 -1.71
CA ASP A 140 -15.46 18.38 -0.43
C ASP A 140 -16.62 17.40 -0.59
N MET A 141 -16.43 16.42 -1.50
CA MET A 141 -17.48 15.50 -2.00
C MET A 141 -17.09 14.04 -1.85
N VAL A 142 -16.21 13.74 -0.89
CA VAL A 142 -15.80 12.36 -0.57
C VAL A 142 -15.60 12.24 0.93
N ASP A 143 -16.51 11.55 1.60
CA ASP A 143 -16.46 11.28 3.04
C ASP A 143 -15.74 9.97 3.35
N THR A 144 -15.84 8.99 2.44
CA THR A 144 -15.21 7.67 2.62
C THR A 144 -14.51 7.24 1.34
N CYS A 145 -13.34 6.62 1.49
CA CYS A 145 -12.62 5.99 0.39
C CYS A 145 -11.73 4.88 0.97
N LEU A 146 -11.90 3.65 0.51
CA LEU A 146 -11.17 2.49 1.05
C LEU A 146 -10.35 1.79 -0.03
N CYS A 147 -11.00 1.12 -0.96
CA CYS A 147 -10.36 0.42 -2.07
C CYS A 147 -11.21 0.56 -3.33
N MET A 148 -10.64 0.24 -4.50
CA MET A 148 -11.34 0.33 -5.78
C MET A 148 -12.63 -0.49 -5.75
N GLY A 149 -13.76 0.13 -6.12
CA GLY A 149 -15.09 -0.49 -6.13
C GLY A 149 -15.80 -0.54 -4.77
N ALA A 150 -15.14 -0.26 -3.65
CA ALA A 150 -15.75 -0.37 -2.32
C ALA A 150 -16.84 0.68 -2.03
N GLY A 151 -16.84 1.80 -2.74
CA GLY A 151 -17.79 2.89 -2.52
C GLY A 151 -19.26 2.46 -2.58
N LEU A 152 -19.61 1.56 -3.49
CA LEU A 152 -20.96 1.00 -3.62
C LEU A 152 -21.37 0.22 -2.36
N ASN A 153 -20.51 -0.67 -1.89
CA ASN A 153 -20.81 -1.51 -0.73
C ASN A 153 -20.85 -0.69 0.57
N ILE A 154 -19.99 0.33 0.68
CA ILE A 154 -20.01 1.26 1.82
C ILE A 154 -21.33 2.04 1.82
N ALA A 155 -21.77 2.58 0.67
CA ALA A 155 -23.03 3.30 0.54
C ALA A 155 -24.24 2.43 0.94
N GLN A 156 -24.27 1.17 0.51
CA GLN A 156 -25.31 0.21 0.91
C GLN A 156 -25.31 -0.07 2.42
N GLY A 157 -24.10 -0.22 3.01
CA GLY A 157 -23.98 -0.45 4.45
C GLY A 157 -24.50 0.74 5.25
N VAL A 158 -24.15 1.96 4.84
CA VAL A 158 -24.61 3.19 5.49
C VAL A 158 -26.11 3.34 5.37
N GLU A 159 -26.68 3.11 4.18
CA GLU A 159 -28.13 3.21 3.97
C GLU A 159 -28.95 2.27 4.87
N LYS A 160 -28.39 1.09 5.20
CA LYS A 160 -29.02 0.14 6.12
C LYS A 160 -29.07 0.60 7.58
N VAL A 161 -28.06 1.32 8.04
CA VAL A 161 -27.94 1.77 9.42
C VAL A 161 -28.40 3.22 9.62
N GLU A 162 -28.41 4.00 8.55
CA GLU A 162 -28.79 5.43 8.52
C GLU A 162 -29.80 5.70 7.40
N PRO A 163 -31.04 5.16 7.50
CA PRO A 163 -32.03 5.19 6.41
C PRO A 163 -32.48 6.62 6.02
N ASP A 164 -32.32 7.59 6.90
CA ASP A 164 -32.64 9.00 6.64
C ASP A 164 -31.50 9.76 5.94
N THR A 165 -30.39 9.07 5.63
CA THR A 165 -29.23 9.65 4.96
C THR A 165 -29.22 9.28 3.48
N THR A 166 -29.11 10.28 2.60
CA THR A 166 -28.94 10.02 1.17
C THR A 166 -27.50 9.64 0.88
N CYS A 167 -27.29 8.40 0.44
CA CYS A 167 -25.95 7.90 0.13
C CYS A 167 -25.66 8.01 -1.36
N PHE A 168 -24.47 8.51 -1.70
CA PHE A 168 -23.93 8.52 -3.06
C PHE A 168 -22.68 7.68 -3.13
N ALA A 169 -22.54 6.89 -4.18
CA ALA A 169 -21.27 6.27 -4.54
C ALA A 169 -20.77 6.86 -5.85
N PHE A 170 -19.57 7.42 -5.82
CA PHE A 170 -18.85 7.82 -7.03
C PHE A 170 -17.94 6.67 -7.42
N VAL A 171 -18.17 6.12 -8.61
CA VAL A 171 -17.45 4.94 -9.12
C VAL A 171 -16.91 5.26 -10.50
N GLY A 172 -15.68 4.87 -10.75
CA GLY A 172 -15.03 5.00 -12.05
C GLY A 172 -15.31 3.78 -12.92
N ASP A 173 -14.27 3.02 -13.18
CA ASP A 173 -14.25 1.81 -13.99
C ASP A 173 -14.09 0.52 -13.17
N SER A 174 -14.27 0.62 -11.88
CA SER A 174 -14.09 -0.49 -10.92
C SER A 174 -15.32 -1.40 -10.84
#